data_a125272d147317b7ae3fb66a6e67eb28
#
_entry.id   a125272d147317b7ae3fb66a6e67eb28
#
_cell.length_a   1.000
_cell.length_b   1.000
_cell.length_c   1.000
_cell.angle_alpha   90.00
_cell.angle_beta   90.00
_cell.angle_gamma   90.00
#
_symmetry.space_group_name_H-M   'P 1'
#
loop_
_entity.id
_entity.type
_entity.pdbx_description
1 polymer ?
#
loop_
_entity_poly.entity_id
_entity_poly.type
_entity_poly.pdbx_seq_one_letter_code
_entity_poly.pdbx_strand_id
1 'polypeptide(L)'
;MILLNKRFGLLTITLVFMLISFSQANQDSVIPVDKNAKKEANYLSALNSNNESLRINSAYMLGEMRSKKAVIPLMDMFRQNKDKGAKLVAALSLLKIGDARGIFLIKRSIELNENEGITIILQHFIRDFGSQNDEILD
;
A
#
# COMPACT_ATOMS: atom_id res chain seq x y z
N MET A 1 55.89 -34.52 -29.08
CA MET A 1 54.71 -33.86 -29.67
C MET A 1 53.41 -34.12 -28.93
N ILE A 2 53.25 -35.20 -28.18
CA ILE A 2 52.05 -35.56 -27.42
C ILE A 2 51.84 -34.79 -26.12
N LEU A 3 52.94 -34.32 -25.47
CA LEU A 3 52.89 -33.61 -24.21
C LEU A 3 52.47 -32.13 -24.34
N LEU A 4 52.70 -31.55 -25.54
CA LEU A 4 52.32 -30.13 -25.80
C LEU A 4 50.79 -30.01 -25.96
N ASN A 5 50.14 -31.01 -26.46
CA ASN A 5 48.67 -31.02 -26.69
C ASN A 5 47.85 -31.16 -25.41
N LYS A 6 48.40 -31.83 -24.36
CA LYS A 6 47.76 -31.93 -23.04
C LYS A 6 47.75 -30.60 -22.27
N ARG A 7 48.78 -29.80 -22.43
CA ARG A 7 48.87 -28.49 -21.71
C ARG A 7 47.95 -27.44 -22.33
N PHE A 8 47.76 -27.48 -23.67
CA PHE A 8 46.82 -26.61 -24.36
C PHE A 8 45.34 -26.98 -24.01
N GLY A 9 45.02 -28.26 -23.91
CA GLY A 9 43.70 -28.72 -23.51
C GLY A 9 43.29 -28.30 -22.08
N LEU A 10 44.22 -28.32 -21.13
CA LEU A 10 43.98 -27.86 -19.74
C LEU A 10 43.76 -26.34 -19.67
N LEU A 11 44.52 -25.55 -20.44
CA LEU A 11 44.39 -24.10 -20.53
C LEU A 11 43.02 -23.67 -21.12
N THR A 12 42.55 -24.39 -22.16
CA THR A 12 41.25 -24.09 -22.76
C THR A 12 40.08 -24.45 -21.86
N ILE A 13 40.18 -25.55 -21.11
CA ILE A 13 39.15 -25.98 -20.11
C ILE A 13 39.05 -24.97 -18.97
N THR A 14 40.18 -24.48 -18.44
CA THR A 14 40.17 -23.46 -17.40
C THR A 14 39.61 -22.13 -17.87
N LEU A 15 39.90 -21.72 -19.10
CA LEU A 15 39.33 -20.49 -19.67
C LEU A 15 37.81 -20.59 -19.86
N VAL A 16 37.32 -21.73 -20.33
CA VAL A 16 35.88 -21.98 -20.49
C VAL A 16 35.16 -22.00 -19.14
N PHE A 17 35.77 -22.62 -18.11
CA PHE A 17 35.22 -22.61 -16.74
C PHE A 17 35.17 -21.19 -16.16
N MET A 18 36.18 -20.37 -16.43
CA MET A 18 36.22 -18.99 -15.97
C MET A 18 35.15 -18.12 -16.65
N LEU A 19 34.86 -18.34 -17.94
CA LEU A 19 33.79 -17.67 -18.68
C LEU A 19 32.41 -18.09 -18.22
N ILE A 20 32.19 -19.37 -17.87
CA ILE A 20 30.94 -19.88 -17.34
C ILE A 20 30.69 -19.28 -15.94
N SER A 21 31.70 -19.17 -15.10
CA SER A 21 31.59 -18.57 -13.76
C SER A 21 31.28 -17.07 -13.83
N PHE A 22 31.77 -16.36 -14.83
CA PHE A 22 31.49 -14.95 -15.04
C PHE A 22 30.06 -14.71 -15.54
N SER A 23 29.53 -15.64 -16.32
CA SER A 23 28.14 -15.57 -16.82
C SER A 23 27.07 -15.76 -15.72
N GLN A 24 27.41 -16.44 -14.62
CA GLN A 24 26.46 -16.63 -13.49
C GLN A 24 26.48 -15.47 -12.47
N ALA A 25 27.46 -14.58 -12.55
CA ALA A 25 27.52 -13.42 -11.64
C ALA A 25 26.54 -12.29 -12.03
N ASN A 26 25.93 -12.36 -13.19
CA ASN A 26 24.92 -11.41 -13.70
C ASN A 26 23.48 -11.95 -13.63
N GLN A 27 23.19 -12.93 -12.76
CA GLN A 27 21.81 -13.13 -12.39
C GLN A 27 21.43 -11.96 -11.48
N ASP A 28 20.72 -11.01 -12.09
CA ASP A 28 20.03 -9.93 -11.40
C ASP A 28 19.49 -10.46 -10.08
N SER A 29 19.98 -9.90 -8.98
CA SER A 29 19.34 -10.03 -7.69
C SER A 29 17.97 -9.38 -7.84
N VAL A 30 17.00 -10.13 -8.36
CA VAL A 30 15.59 -9.77 -8.29
C VAL A 30 15.28 -9.78 -6.80
N ILE A 31 15.43 -8.61 -6.18
CA ILE A 31 14.92 -8.37 -4.84
C ILE A 31 13.47 -8.84 -4.91
N PRO A 32 13.04 -9.81 -4.08
CA PRO A 32 11.66 -10.27 -4.10
C PRO A 32 10.79 -9.05 -3.83
N VAL A 33 10.18 -8.50 -4.88
CA VAL A 33 9.23 -7.39 -4.71
C VAL A 33 8.11 -7.95 -3.86
N ASP A 34 7.99 -7.45 -2.64
CA ASP A 34 6.90 -7.82 -1.76
C ASP A 34 5.59 -7.58 -2.51
N LYS A 35 4.86 -8.66 -2.77
CA LYS A 35 3.59 -8.61 -3.51
C LYS A 35 2.60 -7.65 -2.85
N ASN A 36 2.67 -7.51 -1.53
CA ASN A 36 1.81 -6.59 -0.78
C ASN A 36 2.25 -5.14 -0.99
N ALA A 37 3.55 -4.85 -1.01
CA ALA A 37 4.07 -3.52 -1.32
C ALA A 37 3.68 -3.07 -2.73
N LYS A 38 3.72 -3.99 -3.72
CA LYS A 38 3.27 -3.70 -5.08
C LYS A 38 1.76 -3.43 -5.14
N LYS A 39 0.95 -4.23 -4.44
CA LYS A 39 -0.51 -4.00 -4.35
C LYS A 39 -0.81 -2.66 -3.69
N GLU A 40 -0.16 -2.34 -2.57
CA GLU A 40 -0.30 -1.06 -1.89
C GLU A 40 -0.01 0.11 -2.83
N ALA A 41 1.11 0.07 -3.55
CA ALA A 41 1.49 1.10 -4.51
C ALA A 41 0.45 1.28 -5.64
N ASN A 42 -0.10 0.17 -6.15
CA ASN A 42 -1.14 0.20 -7.15
C ASN A 42 -2.43 0.87 -6.64
N TYR A 43 -2.87 0.54 -5.41
CA TYR A 43 -4.05 1.16 -4.82
C TYR A 43 -3.81 2.64 -4.49
N LEU A 44 -2.62 3.02 -4.00
CA LEU A 44 -2.26 4.43 -3.78
C LEU A 44 -2.33 5.24 -5.09
N SER A 45 -1.81 4.70 -6.18
CA SER A 45 -1.93 5.33 -7.51
C SER A 45 -3.38 5.43 -7.97
N ALA A 46 -4.18 4.41 -7.73
CA ALA A 46 -5.58 4.34 -8.16
C ALA A 46 -6.51 5.27 -7.38
N LEU A 47 -6.11 5.79 -6.21
CA LEU A 47 -6.84 6.87 -5.52
C LEU A 47 -6.96 8.15 -6.35
N ASN A 48 -6.04 8.37 -7.29
CA ASN A 48 -6.05 9.53 -8.20
C ASN A 48 -6.72 9.24 -9.55
N SER A 49 -7.39 8.11 -9.72
CA SER A 49 -8.06 7.73 -10.95
C SER A 49 -9.26 8.66 -11.22
N ASN A 50 -9.53 8.92 -12.50
CA ASN A 50 -10.77 9.59 -12.92
C ASN A 50 -12.01 8.70 -12.71
N ASN A 51 -11.84 7.39 -12.59
CA ASN A 51 -12.92 6.45 -12.32
C ASN A 51 -13.23 6.43 -10.81
N GLU A 52 -14.41 6.91 -10.43
CA GLU A 52 -14.85 7.01 -9.04
C GLU A 52 -14.94 5.64 -8.34
N SER A 53 -15.49 4.63 -9.01
CA SER A 53 -15.59 3.28 -8.45
C SER A 53 -14.21 2.69 -8.16
N LEU A 54 -13.21 2.99 -9.00
CA LEU A 54 -11.82 2.56 -8.77
C LEU A 54 -11.20 3.28 -7.58
N ARG A 55 -11.45 4.59 -7.43
CA ARG A 55 -10.99 5.35 -6.24
C ARG A 55 -11.58 4.78 -4.95
N ILE A 56 -12.91 4.56 -4.93
CA ILE A 56 -13.64 4.03 -3.76
C ILE A 56 -13.11 2.64 -3.38
N ASN A 57 -12.98 1.74 -4.36
CA ASN A 57 -12.46 0.39 -4.11
C ASN A 57 -11.01 0.43 -3.59
N SER A 58 -10.18 1.29 -4.17
CA SER A 58 -8.78 1.44 -3.74
C SER A 58 -8.69 2.00 -2.32
N ALA A 59 -9.54 2.97 -1.96
CA ALA A 59 -9.63 3.49 -0.60
C ALA A 59 -9.99 2.38 0.39
N TYR A 60 -11.00 1.57 0.08
CA TYR A 60 -11.40 0.42 0.90
C TYR A 60 -10.26 -0.58 1.09
N MET A 61 -9.59 -0.98 0.00
CA MET A 61 -8.48 -1.94 0.05
C MET A 61 -7.29 -1.43 0.86
N LEU A 62 -6.98 -0.12 0.78
CA LEU A 62 -5.94 0.50 1.60
C LEU A 62 -6.30 0.51 3.08
N GLY A 63 -7.58 0.66 3.42
CA GLY A 63 -8.09 0.50 4.78
C GLY A 63 -7.92 -0.94 5.29
N GLU A 64 -8.28 -1.95 4.48
CA GLU A 64 -8.09 -3.37 4.82
C GLU A 64 -6.60 -3.71 5.03
N MET A 65 -5.72 -3.14 4.22
CA MET A 65 -4.27 -3.29 4.36
C MET A 65 -3.67 -2.50 5.53
N ARG A 66 -4.45 -1.65 6.19
CA ARG A 66 -4.00 -0.70 7.22
C ARG A 66 -2.80 0.13 6.76
N SER A 67 -2.84 0.58 5.50
CA SER A 67 -1.74 1.31 4.88
C SER A 67 -1.56 2.69 5.49
N LYS A 68 -0.51 2.89 6.28
CA LYS A 68 -0.19 4.22 6.84
C LYS A 68 0.15 5.25 5.77
N LYS A 69 0.62 4.82 4.60
CA LYS A 69 0.89 5.71 3.46
C LYS A 69 -0.39 6.30 2.87
N ALA A 70 -1.52 5.63 3.05
CA ALA A 70 -2.81 6.08 2.54
C ALA A 70 -3.49 7.13 3.43
N VAL A 71 -2.99 7.41 4.64
CA VAL A 71 -3.66 8.32 5.58
C VAL A 71 -3.92 9.68 4.96
N ILE A 72 -2.90 10.35 4.42
CA ILE A 72 -3.08 11.70 3.84
C ILE A 72 -3.98 11.66 2.59
N PRO A 73 -3.76 10.78 1.59
CA PRO A 73 -4.67 10.66 0.46
C PRO A 73 -6.14 10.40 0.85
N LEU A 74 -6.37 9.55 1.86
CA LEU A 74 -7.74 9.27 2.33
C LEU A 74 -8.35 10.46 3.08
N MET A 75 -7.57 11.21 3.85
CA MET A 75 -8.04 12.46 4.46
C MET A 75 -8.45 13.48 3.40
N ASP A 76 -7.70 13.59 2.31
CA ASP A 76 -8.03 14.47 1.18
C ASP A 76 -9.29 13.99 0.46
N MET A 77 -9.41 12.68 0.23
CA MET A 77 -10.62 12.08 -0.33
C MET A 77 -11.86 12.38 0.55
N PHE A 78 -11.73 12.26 1.87
CA PHE A 78 -12.81 12.57 2.82
C PHE A 78 -13.24 14.04 2.76
N ARG A 79 -12.29 14.98 2.68
CA ARG A 79 -12.57 16.42 2.65
C ARG A 79 -13.16 16.87 1.32
N GLN A 80 -12.57 16.45 0.21
CA GLN A 80 -12.80 17.05 -1.11
C GLN A 80 -13.89 16.36 -1.92
N ASN A 81 -14.22 15.09 -1.61
CA ASN A 81 -15.19 14.36 -2.41
C ASN A 81 -16.60 14.90 -2.17
N LYS A 82 -17.39 15.04 -3.25
CA LYS A 82 -18.79 15.46 -3.18
C LYS A 82 -19.72 14.27 -2.92
N ASP A 83 -19.31 13.07 -3.33
CA ASP A 83 -20.09 11.84 -3.11
C ASP A 83 -20.00 11.39 -1.66
N LYS A 84 -21.17 11.15 -1.05
CA LYS A 84 -21.28 10.72 0.35
C LYS A 84 -20.70 9.33 0.57
N GLY A 85 -20.89 8.41 -0.38
CA GLY A 85 -20.37 7.06 -0.32
C GLY A 85 -18.84 7.04 -0.29
N ALA A 86 -18.21 7.83 -1.17
CA ALA A 86 -16.77 7.99 -1.21
C ALA A 86 -16.21 8.56 0.12
N LYS A 87 -16.89 9.58 0.70
CA LYS A 87 -16.51 10.10 2.02
C LYS A 87 -16.61 9.03 3.12
N LEU A 88 -17.69 8.27 3.14
CA LEU A 88 -17.90 7.23 4.14
C LEU A 88 -16.85 6.11 4.02
N VAL A 89 -16.50 5.69 2.80
CA VAL A 89 -15.46 4.69 2.58
C VAL A 89 -14.09 5.23 3.02
N ALA A 90 -13.77 6.47 2.71
CA ALA A 90 -12.53 7.10 3.17
C ALA A 90 -12.46 7.17 4.71
N ALA A 91 -13.57 7.56 5.38
CA ALA A 91 -13.66 7.58 6.83
C ALA A 91 -13.47 6.18 7.45
N LEU A 92 -14.19 5.18 6.93
CA LEU A 92 -14.07 3.79 7.38
C LEU A 92 -12.63 3.29 7.25
N SER A 93 -11.98 3.59 6.14
CA SER A 93 -10.60 3.21 5.87
C SER A 93 -9.62 3.89 6.83
N LEU A 94 -9.81 5.18 7.12
CA LEU A 94 -9.02 5.91 8.12
C LEU A 94 -9.15 5.31 9.52
N LEU A 95 -10.37 4.93 9.93
CA LEU A 95 -10.60 4.25 11.21
C LEU A 95 -9.92 2.88 11.27
N LYS A 96 -10.01 2.08 10.19
CA LYS A 96 -9.31 0.78 10.10
C LYS A 96 -7.79 0.91 10.19
N ILE A 97 -7.22 1.97 9.60
CA ILE A 97 -5.79 2.26 9.70
C ILE A 97 -5.40 2.64 11.14
N GLY A 98 -6.30 3.32 11.87
CA GLY A 98 -6.10 3.68 13.27
C GLY A 98 -5.08 4.82 13.46
N ASP A 99 -4.84 5.67 12.44
CA ASP A 99 -3.94 6.82 12.58
C ASP A 99 -4.65 7.99 13.26
N ALA A 100 -4.05 8.56 14.30
CA ALA A 100 -4.63 9.63 15.11
C ALA A 100 -5.09 10.84 14.28
N ARG A 101 -4.39 11.17 13.18
CA ARG A 101 -4.75 12.29 12.28
C ARG A 101 -6.07 12.04 11.57
N GLY A 102 -6.27 10.81 11.09
CA GLY A 102 -7.52 10.40 10.43
C GLY A 102 -8.69 10.39 11.42
N ILE A 103 -8.48 9.82 12.60
CA ILE A 103 -9.49 9.77 13.68
C ILE A 103 -9.87 11.19 14.12
N PHE A 104 -8.89 12.06 14.34
CA PHE A 104 -9.13 13.47 14.68
C PHE A 104 -9.97 14.19 13.63
N LEU A 105 -9.65 13.98 12.34
CA LEU A 105 -10.41 14.58 11.25
C LEU A 105 -11.89 14.16 11.29
N ILE A 106 -12.16 12.87 11.51
CA ILE A 106 -13.52 12.33 11.55
C ILE A 106 -14.26 12.87 12.78
N LYS A 107 -13.65 12.84 13.97
CA LYS A 107 -14.23 13.43 15.21
C LYS A 107 -14.56 14.90 14.98
N ARG A 108 -13.65 15.67 14.38
CA ARG A 108 -13.86 17.08 14.10
C ARG A 108 -15.02 17.34 13.13
N SER A 109 -15.15 16.52 12.07
CA SER A 109 -16.27 16.61 11.13
C SER A 109 -17.62 16.34 11.79
N ILE A 110 -17.67 15.41 12.76
CA ILE A 110 -18.86 15.13 13.59
C ILE A 110 -19.21 16.32 14.47
N GLU A 111 -18.25 16.88 15.19
CA GLU A 111 -18.45 18.05 16.06
C GLU A 111 -18.99 19.25 15.31
N LEU A 112 -18.46 19.51 14.11
CA LEU A 112 -18.88 20.62 13.27
C LEU A 112 -20.18 20.36 12.52
N ASN A 113 -20.69 19.13 12.57
CA ASN A 113 -21.87 18.66 11.81
C ASN A 113 -21.83 19.10 10.34
N GLU A 114 -20.66 18.99 9.71
CA GLU A 114 -20.40 19.46 8.35
C GLU A 114 -21.36 18.87 7.31
N ASN A 115 -21.91 17.68 7.59
CA ASN A 115 -22.88 17.02 6.76
C ASN A 115 -23.79 16.10 7.59
N GLU A 116 -25.00 16.58 7.91
CA GLU A 116 -25.96 15.86 8.77
C GLU A 116 -26.21 14.41 8.32
N GLY A 117 -26.32 14.18 6.99
CA GLY A 117 -26.57 12.84 6.45
C GLY A 117 -25.38 11.87 6.59
N ILE A 118 -24.18 12.34 6.91
CA ILE A 118 -23.00 11.52 7.16
C ILE A 118 -22.68 11.45 8.64
N THR A 119 -22.95 12.50 9.39
CA THR A 119 -22.58 12.64 10.80
C THR A 119 -23.08 11.46 11.64
N ILE A 120 -24.33 11.05 11.46
CA ILE A 120 -24.91 9.91 12.19
C ILE A 120 -24.15 8.63 11.90
N ILE A 121 -23.79 8.39 10.62
CA ILE A 121 -23.05 7.18 10.22
C ILE A 121 -21.64 7.21 10.78
N LEU A 122 -20.98 8.37 10.77
CA LEU A 122 -19.64 8.53 11.33
C LEU A 122 -19.64 8.29 12.86
N GLN A 123 -20.67 8.74 13.58
CA GLN A 123 -20.84 8.47 15.00
C GLN A 123 -20.95 6.96 15.27
N HIS A 124 -21.72 6.23 14.45
CA HIS A 124 -21.78 4.77 14.54
C HIS A 124 -20.41 4.13 14.29
N PHE A 125 -19.70 4.57 13.26
CA PHE A 125 -18.36 4.05 12.95
C PHE A 125 -17.39 4.25 14.13
N ILE A 126 -17.32 5.46 14.70
CA ILE A 126 -16.42 5.73 15.82
C ILE A 126 -16.79 4.86 17.02
N ARG A 127 -18.07 4.72 17.34
CA ARG A 127 -18.52 3.89 18.46
C ARG A 127 -18.14 2.42 18.25
N ASP A 128 -18.39 1.88 17.05
CA ASP A 128 -18.13 0.48 16.74
C ASP A 128 -16.62 0.17 16.73
N PHE A 129 -15.81 1.07 16.19
CA PHE A 129 -14.35 0.94 16.22
C PHE A 129 -13.76 1.20 17.59
N GLY A 130 -14.31 2.14 18.35
CA GLY A 130 -13.87 2.44 19.72
C GLY A 130 -14.10 1.28 20.68
N SER A 131 -15.24 0.60 20.58
CA SER A 131 -15.52 -0.57 21.41
C SER A 131 -14.61 -1.78 21.11
N GLN A 132 -13.97 -1.81 19.96
CA GLN A 132 -13.02 -2.86 19.57
C GLN A 132 -11.56 -2.51 19.92
N ASN A 133 -11.27 -1.25 20.22
CA ASN A 133 -9.93 -0.75 20.48
C ASN A 133 -10.04 0.33 21.58
N ASP A 134 -10.06 -0.09 22.85
CA ASP A 134 -10.21 0.78 24.02
C ASP A 134 -9.19 1.95 24.08
N GLU A 135 -8.15 1.90 23.27
CA GLU A 135 -7.05 2.86 23.20
C GLU A 135 -7.31 4.07 22.27
N ILE A 136 -8.41 4.07 21.51
CA ILE A 136 -8.66 5.09 20.45
C ILE A 136 -9.54 6.26 20.95
N LEU A 137 -10.17 6.12 22.11
CA LEU A 137 -11.20 7.07 22.58
C LEU A 137 -10.73 8.08 23.64
N ASP A 138 -9.53 7.90 24.20
CA ASP A 138 -8.90 8.86 25.10
C ASP A 138 -8.03 9.86 24.32
#